data_a3be1c7c15de660634973902252d38ac
#
_entry.id   a3be1c7c15de660634973902252d38ac
#
_cell.length_a   1.000
_cell.length_b   1.000
_cell.length_c   1.000
_cell.angle_alpha   90.00
_cell.angle_beta   90.00
_cell.angle_gamma   90.00
#
_symmetry.space_group_name_H-M   'P 1'
#
loop_
_entity.id
_entity.type
_entity.pdbx_description
1 polymer ?
#
loop_
_entity_poly.entity_id
_entity_poly.type
_entity_poly.pdbx_seq_one_letter_code
_entity_poly.pdbx_strand_id
1 'polypeptide(L)'
;MKSKLMLHNTLTRRKEEFEPVNPPHVGIYVCGPTVYGDPHLGHARPAITFDLLFRYLRSLGYKVRYVRNITDVGHLENDADEGEDKITKKARLEELEPMEVAHYYTERYHDAMRALGVLSPSIEPLASGHIIEQIAYVQRILDRGYAYVSNGSVYFDVERYNRDYDYGILSGRRLDDMLCGTRDLDGQGDKRCPADFALWKKASPEHIMRWPSPWSDGFPGWHMECS
;
A
#
# COMPACT_ATOMS: atom_id res chain seq x y z
N MET A 1 -39.07 0.50 3.66
CA MET A 1 -38.14 1.08 2.64
C MET A 1 -36.72 0.64 3.01
N LYS A 2 -35.99 -0.02 2.12
CA LYS A 2 -34.55 -0.25 2.37
C LYS A 2 -33.88 1.12 2.39
N SER A 3 -33.16 1.44 3.47
CA SER A 3 -32.40 2.68 3.56
C SER A 3 -31.31 2.66 2.48
N LYS A 4 -31.24 3.74 1.69
CA LYS A 4 -30.21 3.91 0.67
C LYS A 4 -28.89 4.25 1.37
N LEU A 5 -27.84 3.48 1.10
CA LEU A 5 -26.49 3.80 1.59
C LEU A 5 -25.91 4.92 0.72
N MET A 6 -25.57 6.03 1.35
CA MET A 6 -24.91 7.16 0.69
C MET A 6 -23.43 7.20 1.10
N LEU A 7 -22.52 7.10 0.14
CA LEU A 7 -21.07 7.19 0.37
C LEU A 7 -20.48 8.41 -0.34
N HIS A 8 -19.43 8.97 0.24
CA HIS A 8 -18.65 10.01 -0.42
C HIS A 8 -17.78 9.39 -1.50
N ASN A 9 -17.96 9.81 -2.74
CA ASN A 9 -17.12 9.41 -3.86
C ASN A 9 -16.00 10.44 -4.04
N THR A 10 -14.75 10.01 -3.85
CA THR A 10 -13.57 10.89 -3.97
C THR A 10 -13.39 11.44 -5.38
N LEU A 11 -13.76 10.69 -6.41
CA LEU A 11 -13.65 11.12 -7.81
C LEU A 11 -14.61 12.28 -8.13
N THR A 12 -15.87 12.17 -7.71
CA THR A 12 -16.90 13.20 -7.97
C THR A 12 -16.98 14.24 -6.87
N ARG A 13 -16.36 13.99 -5.69
CA ARG A 13 -16.38 14.82 -4.46
C ARG A 13 -17.78 15.06 -3.91
N ARG A 14 -18.69 14.12 -4.14
CA ARG A 14 -20.08 14.18 -3.70
C ARG A 14 -20.48 12.94 -2.93
N LYS A 15 -21.52 13.07 -2.10
CA LYS A 15 -22.22 11.92 -1.56
C LYS A 15 -23.16 11.37 -2.62
N GLU A 16 -22.99 10.11 -2.94
CA GLU A 16 -23.77 9.41 -3.98
C GLU A 16 -24.38 8.14 -3.40
N GLU A 17 -25.47 7.68 -3.97
CA GLU A 17 -26.05 6.38 -3.64
C GLU A 17 -25.06 5.29 -4.01
N PHE A 18 -24.81 4.39 -3.07
CA PHE A 18 -23.88 3.27 -3.30
C PHE A 18 -24.57 2.22 -4.18
N GLU A 19 -23.98 1.98 -5.32
CA GLU A 19 -24.36 0.91 -6.24
C GLU A 19 -23.18 -0.05 -6.41
N PRO A 20 -23.32 -1.35 -6.05
CA PRO A 20 -22.25 -2.31 -6.25
C PRO A 20 -22.01 -2.60 -7.73
N VAL A 21 -20.75 -2.68 -8.12
CA VAL A 21 -20.34 -3.00 -9.50
C VAL A 21 -20.91 -4.37 -9.94
N ASN A 22 -21.06 -5.30 -9.02
CA ASN A 22 -21.40 -6.70 -9.30
C ASN A 22 -22.44 -7.25 -8.29
N PRO A 23 -23.69 -6.74 -8.27
CA PRO A 23 -24.69 -7.13 -7.28
C PRO A 23 -24.93 -8.66 -7.27
N PRO A 24 -25.15 -9.31 -6.12
CA PRO A 24 -25.16 -8.75 -4.77
C PRO A 24 -23.77 -8.66 -4.12
N HIS A 25 -22.67 -8.82 -4.86
CA HIS A 25 -21.31 -8.86 -4.35
C HIS A 25 -20.73 -7.47 -4.20
N VAL A 26 -20.03 -7.23 -3.08
CA VAL A 26 -19.30 -5.99 -2.78
C VAL A 26 -17.88 -6.35 -2.38
N GLY A 27 -16.90 -5.72 -3.01
CA GLY A 27 -15.50 -5.76 -2.60
C GLY A 27 -15.15 -4.53 -1.76
N ILE A 28 -14.47 -4.74 -0.64
CA ILE A 28 -13.85 -3.68 0.16
C ILE A 28 -12.36 -4.00 0.22
N TYR A 29 -11.51 -3.04 -0.13
CA TYR A 29 -10.08 -3.11 0.12
C TYR A 29 -9.66 -1.98 1.05
N VAL A 30 -8.87 -2.31 2.07
CA VAL A 30 -8.33 -1.33 3.02
C VAL A 30 -6.85 -1.62 3.22
N CYS A 31 -6.01 -0.60 3.10
CA CYS A 31 -4.60 -0.75 3.43
C CYS A 31 -4.44 -1.13 4.90
N GLY A 32 -3.62 -2.14 5.14
CA GLY A 32 -3.34 -2.67 6.46
C GLY A 32 -2.12 -2.03 7.13
N PRO A 33 -1.71 -2.56 8.29
CA PRO A 33 -0.57 -2.05 9.01
C PRO A 33 0.76 -2.47 8.40
N THR A 34 1.80 -1.66 8.64
CA THR A 34 3.20 -2.11 8.56
C THR A 34 3.59 -2.68 9.91
N VAL A 35 4.04 -3.94 9.90
CA VAL A 35 4.18 -4.75 11.12
C VAL A 35 5.62 -4.72 11.68
N TYR A 36 6.06 -3.57 12.16
CA TYR A 36 7.36 -3.37 12.81
C TYR A 36 7.25 -2.91 14.27
N GLY A 37 6.04 -2.72 14.78
CA GLY A 37 5.80 -2.21 16.13
C GLY A 37 4.36 -2.42 16.56
N ASP A 38 4.10 -2.12 17.84
CA ASP A 38 2.77 -2.24 18.42
C ASP A 38 1.72 -1.39 17.72
N PRO A 39 0.49 -1.90 17.57
CA PRO A 39 -0.60 -1.11 17.02
C PRO A 39 -0.97 0.04 17.95
N HIS A 40 -1.38 1.14 17.37
CA HIS A 40 -1.82 2.35 18.07
C HIS A 40 -3.17 2.85 17.50
N LEU A 41 -3.69 3.95 18.03
CA LEU A 41 -4.99 4.52 17.64
C LEU A 41 -5.09 4.81 16.13
N GLY A 42 -3.97 5.12 15.46
CA GLY A 42 -3.92 5.30 14.00
C GLY A 42 -4.30 4.02 13.24
N HIS A 43 -3.97 2.84 13.78
CA HIS A 43 -4.36 1.55 13.22
C HIS A 43 -5.81 1.17 13.59
N ALA A 44 -6.24 1.50 14.81
CA ALA A 44 -7.59 1.21 15.28
C ALA A 44 -8.66 1.98 14.51
N ARG A 45 -8.41 3.24 14.18
CA ARG A 45 -9.37 4.11 13.49
C ARG A 45 -9.87 3.55 12.16
N PRO A 46 -9.03 3.23 11.16
CA PRO A 46 -9.48 2.62 9.92
C PRO A 46 -10.12 1.25 10.15
N ALA A 47 -9.55 0.42 11.04
CA ALA A 47 -10.08 -0.90 11.31
C ALA A 47 -11.54 -0.83 11.82
N ILE A 48 -11.84 0.01 12.80
CA ILE A 48 -13.19 0.18 13.35
C ILE A 48 -14.12 0.81 12.30
N THR A 49 -13.64 1.83 11.55
CA THR A 49 -14.46 2.52 10.56
C THR A 49 -14.92 1.57 9.46
N PHE A 50 -14.01 0.75 8.94
CA PHE A 50 -14.33 -0.18 7.85
C PHE A 50 -15.01 -1.46 8.34
N ASP A 51 -14.83 -1.86 9.60
CA ASP A 51 -15.64 -2.89 10.24
C ASP A 51 -17.11 -2.47 10.32
N LEU A 52 -17.39 -1.22 10.69
CA LEU A 52 -18.74 -0.69 10.68
C LEU A 52 -19.37 -0.75 9.29
N LEU A 53 -18.64 -0.32 8.25
CA LEU A 53 -19.11 -0.41 6.88
C LEU A 53 -19.34 -1.86 6.44
N PHE A 54 -18.42 -2.76 6.77
CA PHE A 54 -18.51 -4.18 6.46
C PHE A 54 -19.77 -4.82 7.08
N ARG A 55 -20.03 -4.56 8.37
CA ARG A 55 -21.23 -5.04 9.07
C ARG A 55 -22.51 -4.46 8.46
N TYR A 56 -22.49 -3.17 8.16
CA TYR A 56 -23.65 -2.48 7.61
C TYR A 56 -24.02 -3.01 6.21
N LEU A 57 -23.06 -3.16 5.32
CA LEU A 57 -23.29 -3.77 4.00
C LEU A 57 -23.87 -5.18 4.12
N ARG A 58 -23.36 -6.01 5.05
CA ARG A 58 -23.92 -7.33 5.32
C ARG A 58 -25.36 -7.28 5.82
N SER A 59 -25.69 -6.32 6.69
CA SER A 59 -27.06 -6.12 7.19
C SER A 59 -28.04 -5.70 6.10
N LEU A 60 -27.54 -5.05 5.04
CA LEU A 60 -28.32 -4.73 3.85
C LEU A 60 -28.53 -5.94 2.90
N GLY A 61 -27.92 -7.09 3.20
CA GLY A 61 -28.03 -8.31 2.42
C GLY A 61 -26.98 -8.48 1.32
N TYR A 62 -25.94 -7.63 1.27
CA TYR A 62 -24.82 -7.81 0.34
C TYR A 62 -23.89 -8.94 0.76
N LYS A 63 -23.29 -9.62 -0.23
CA LYS A 63 -22.20 -10.58 -0.06
C LYS A 63 -20.88 -9.83 -0.11
N VAL A 64 -20.31 -9.54 1.05
CA VAL A 64 -19.13 -8.68 1.15
C VAL A 64 -17.86 -9.49 1.24
N ARG A 65 -16.88 -9.20 0.35
CA ARG A 65 -15.49 -9.64 0.47
C ARG A 65 -14.67 -8.45 0.97
N TYR A 66 -14.15 -8.59 2.17
CA TYR A 66 -13.30 -7.59 2.80
C TYR A 66 -11.85 -8.05 2.76
N VAL A 67 -10.98 -7.27 2.13
CA VAL A 67 -9.55 -7.54 2.00
C VAL A 67 -8.79 -6.43 2.71
N ARG A 68 -7.78 -6.82 3.48
CA ARG A 68 -6.84 -5.92 4.14
C ARG A 68 -5.47 -6.58 4.08
N ASN A 69 -4.48 -5.90 3.52
CA ASN A 69 -3.12 -6.44 3.45
C ASN A 69 -2.38 -6.30 4.80
N ILE A 70 -1.29 -7.03 4.92
CA ILE A 70 -0.24 -6.81 5.92
C ILE A 70 1.02 -6.41 5.15
N THR A 71 1.61 -5.27 5.52
CA THR A 71 2.88 -4.80 4.98
C THR A 71 4.00 -5.36 5.83
N ASP A 72 4.58 -6.44 5.36
CA ASP A 72 5.67 -7.19 6.01
C ASP A 72 7.03 -7.03 5.31
N VAL A 73 7.13 -6.13 4.32
CA VAL A 73 8.34 -5.82 3.56
C VAL A 73 8.26 -4.43 2.92
N GLY A 74 9.40 -3.85 2.57
CA GLY A 74 9.46 -2.71 1.62
C GLY A 74 9.23 -1.33 2.22
N HIS A 75 9.05 -1.20 3.52
CA HIS A 75 8.74 0.08 4.16
C HIS A 75 10.00 0.72 4.78
N LEU A 76 10.65 1.60 4.01
CA LEU A 76 11.87 2.30 4.42
C LEU A 76 11.59 3.39 5.47
N GLU A 77 12.63 3.79 6.20
CA GLU A 77 12.56 4.88 7.17
C GLU A 77 12.20 6.22 6.48
N ASN A 78 11.46 7.06 7.21
CA ASN A 78 11.03 8.39 6.78
C ASN A 78 10.17 8.42 5.50
N ASP A 79 9.62 7.27 5.06
CA ASP A 79 8.91 7.11 3.80
C ASP A 79 9.75 7.61 2.59
N ALA A 80 11.09 7.51 2.73
CA ALA A 80 12.06 7.91 1.74
C ALA A 80 12.35 6.79 0.75
N ASP A 81 13.04 7.13 -0.33
CA ASP A 81 13.48 6.14 -1.32
C ASP A 81 14.81 5.47 -0.96
N GLU A 82 15.49 5.97 0.07
CA GLU A 82 16.70 5.39 0.66
C GLU A 82 16.55 5.32 2.17
N GLY A 83 17.26 4.39 2.78
CA GLY A 83 17.24 4.17 4.21
C GLY A 83 17.10 2.69 4.55
N GLU A 84 17.17 2.38 5.83
CA GLU A 84 16.98 1.03 6.33
C GLU A 84 15.48 0.68 6.37
N ASP A 85 15.14 -0.53 5.98
CA ASP A 85 13.78 -1.06 6.14
C ASP A 85 13.40 -1.13 7.63
N LYS A 86 12.21 -0.64 7.99
CA LYS A 86 11.75 -0.54 9.38
C LYS A 86 11.73 -1.89 10.10
N ILE A 87 11.36 -2.96 9.41
CA ILE A 87 11.31 -4.31 9.97
C ILE A 87 12.74 -4.83 10.16
N THR A 88 13.61 -4.65 9.17
CA THR A 88 15.03 -5.04 9.26
C THR A 88 15.75 -4.31 10.40
N LYS A 89 15.52 -3.00 10.55
CA LYS A 89 16.07 -2.22 11.66
C LYS A 89 15.59 -2.74 13.01
N LYS A 90 14.30 -3.02 13.13
CA LYS A 90 13.72 -3.54 14.35
C LYS A 90 14.29 -4.92 14.69
N ALA A 91 14.40 -5.80 13.68
CA ALA A 91 14.97 -7.14 13.81
C ALA A 91 16.43 -7.08 14.34
N ARG A 92 17.25 -6.20 13.78
CA ARG A 92 18.63 -6.01 14.24
C ARG A 92 18.71 -5.51 15.69
N LEU A 93 17.82 -4.59 16.08
CA LEU A 93 17.78 -4.07 17.45
C LEU A 93 17.31 -5.10 18.48
N GLU A 94 16.49 -6.06 18.06
CA GLU A 94 15.95 -7.12 18.92
C GLU A 94 16.67 -8.46 18.76
N GLU A 95 17.73 -8.50 17.92
CA GLU A 95 18.50 -9.73 17.61
C GLU A 95 17.61 -10.86 17.04
N LEU A 96 16.64 -10.49 16.18
CA LEU A 96 15.67 -11.38 15.53
C LEU A 96 15.84 -11.37 14.00
N GLU A 97 15.24 -12.35 13.33
CA GLU A 97 15.06 -12.32 11.88
C GLU A 97 13.90 -11.39 11.50
N PRO A 98 13.97 -10.66 10.35
CA PRO A 98 12.90 -9.76 9.93
C PRO A 98 11.50 -10.39 9.89
N MET A 99 11.41 -11.67 9.47
CA MET A 99 10.14 -12.40 9.42
C MET A 99 9.59 -12.74 10.81
N GLU A 100 10.46 -12.93 11.82
CA GLU A 100 10.02 -13.12 13.21
C GLU A 100 9.38 -11.83 13.75
N VAL A 101 10.01 -10.69 13.48
CA VAL A 101 9.47 -9.37 13.83
C VAL A 101 8.11 -9.15 13.17
N ALA A 102 8.03 -9.38 11.85
CA ALA A 102 6.78 -9.20 11.10
C ALA A 102 5.68 -10.11 11.64
N HIS A 103 5.96 -11.38 11.91
CA HIS A 103 5.02 -12.33 12.49
C HIS A 103 4.55 -11.89 13.89
N TYR A 104 5.49 -11.57 14.78
CA TYR A 104 5.19 -11.15 16.15
C TYR A 104 4.26 -9.94 16.19
N TYR A 105 4.56 -8.88 15.44
CA TYR A 105 3.72 -7.67 15.44
C TYR A 105 2.42 -7.84 14.66
N THR A 106 2.36 -8.77 13.71
CA THR A 106 1.09 -9.16 13.07
C THR A 106 0.13 -9.77 14.08
N GLU A 107 0.61 -10.71 14.92
CA GLU A 107 -0.22 -11.32 15.96
C GLU A 107 -0.67 -10.28 17.01
N ARG A 108 0.21 -9.39 17.44
CA ARG A 108 -0.15 -8.29 18.34
C ARG A 108 -1.18 -7.34 17.73
N TYR A 109 -1.10 -7.09 16.43
CA TYR A 109 -2.12 -6.32 15.71
C TYR A 109 -3.46 -7.06 15.71
N HIS A 110 -3.48 -8.36 15.43
CA HIS A 110 -4.69 -9.17 15.47
C HIS A 110 -5.31 -9.20 16.87
N ASP A 111 -4.51 -9.36 17.92
CA ASP A 111 -4.98 -9.33 19.30
C ASP A 111 -5.65 -8.00 19.66
N ALA A 112 -5.01 -6.89 19.29
CA ALA A 112 -5.56 -5.57 19.53
C ALA A 112 -6.89 -5.37 18.76
N MET A 113 -6.98 -5.81 17.52
CA MET A 113 -8.23 -5.70 16.73
C MET A 113 -9.33 -6.60 17.30
N ARG A 114 -9.00 -7.79 17.78
CA ARG A 114 -9.95 -8.68 18.49
C ARG A 114 -10.44 -8.04 19.78
N ALA A 115 -9.56 -7.42 20.57
CA ALA A 115 -9.93 -6.71 21.80
C ALA A 115 -10.88 -5.53 21.55
N LEU A 116 -10.76 -4.87 20.38
CA LEU A 116 -11.67 -3.81 19.94
C LEU A 116 -12.98 -4.34 19.33
N GLY A 117 -13.16 -5.65 19.23
CA GLY A 117 -14.35 -6.27 18.62
C GLY A 117 -14.45 -6.12 17.11
N VAL A 118 -13.35 -5.80 16.43
CA VAL A 118 -13.27 -5.70 14.97
C VAL A 118 -13.28 -7.09 14.36
N LEU A 119 -14.10 -7.31 13.34
CA LEU A 119 -14.13 -8.57 12.59
C LEU A 119 -12.88 -8.73 11.72
N SER A 120 -12.40 -9.97 11.62
CA SER A 120 -11.33 -10.29 10.68
C SER A 120 -11.76 -10.05 9.23
N PRO A 121 -10.85 -9.62 8.35
CA PRO A 121 -11.12 -9.54 6.93
C PRO A 121 -11.37 -10.94 6.33
N SER A 122 -11.98 -10.99 5.15
CA SER A 122 -12.19 -12.25 4.42
C SER A 122 -10.87 -12.82 3.89
N ILE A 123 -9.94 -11.94 3.50
CA ILE A 123 -8.62 -12.26 3.00
C ILE A 123 -7.65 -11.22 3.56
N GLU A 124 -6.51 -11.67 4.05
CA GLU A 124 -5.44 -10.81 4.59
C GLU A 124 -4.10 -11.20 3.94
N PRO A 125 -3.79 -10.68 2.73
CA PRO A 125 -2.58 -11.01 2.02
C PRO A 125 -1.35 -10.35 2.68
N LEU A 126 -0.24 -11.07 2.73
CA LEU A 126 1.08 -10.53 3.05
C LEU A 126 1.73 -9.94 1.79
N ALA A 127 2.37 -8.79 1.91
CA ALA A 127 3.08 -8.18 0.77
C ALA A 127 4.19 -9.11 0.24
N SER A 128 4.95 -9.76 1.14
CA SER A 128 5.97 -10.75 0.78
C SER A 128 5.42 -12.00 0.08
N GLY A 129 4.15 -12.33 0.31
CA GLY A 129 3.47 -13.47 -0.31
C GLY A 129 3.05 -13.23 -1.77
N HIS A 130 3.16 -12.00 -2.29
CA HIS A 130 2.70 -11.59 -3.62
C HIS A 130 3.80 -10.97 -4.50
N ILE A 131 5.06 -11.32 -4.24
CA ILE A 131 6.22 -10.78 -4.98
C ILE A 131 6.13 -11.06 -6.48
N ILE A 132 5.70 -12.25 -6.87
CA ILE A 132 5.60 -12.65 -8.29
C ILE A 132 4.57 -11.78 -9.02
N GLU A 133 3.41 -11.57 -8.40
CA GLU A 133 2.35 -10.73 -8.96
C GLU A 133 2.77 -9.27 -9.03
N GLN A 134 3.48 -8.77 -8.03
CA GLN A 134 4.00 -7.41 -8.00
C GLN A 134 5.04 -7.20 -9.12
N ILE A 135 5.99 -8.12 -9.30
CA ILE A 135 6.95 -8.06 -10.41
C ILE A 135 6.23 -8.05 -11.76
N ALA A 136 5.26 -8.95 -11.95
CA ALA A 136 4.47 -9.00 -13.18
C ALA A 136 3.67 -7.72 -13.42
N TYR A 137 3.20 -7.08 -12.35
CA TYR A 137 2.46 -5.81 -12.45
C TYR A 137 3.40 -4.64 -12.81
N VAL A 138 4.57 -4.54 -12.18
CA VAL A 138 5.60 -3.56 -12.53
C VAL A 138 6.03 -3.71 -13.98
N GLN A 139 6.23 -4.95 -14.47
CA GLN A 139 6.58 -5.19 -15.86
C GLN A 139 5.50 -4.66 -16.82
N ARG A 140 4.22 -4.87 -16.52
CA ARG A 140 3.12 -4.32 -17.34
C ARG A 140 3.10 -2.79 -17.36
N ILE A 141 3.50 -2.12 -16.29
CA ILE A 141 3.61 -0.66 -16.25
C ILE A 141 4.78 -0.19 -17.12
N LEU A 142 5.91 -0.88 -17.04
CA LEU A 142 7.08 -0.65 -17.93
C LEU A 142 6.73 -0.83 -19.41
N ASP A 143 6.06 -1.92 -19.77
CA ASP A 143 5.66 -2.23 -21.13
C ASP A 143 4.71 -1.18 -21.72
N ARG A 144 3.93 -0.52 -20.86
CA ARG A 144 3.06 0.60 -21.25
C ARG A 144 3.78 1.95 -21.32
N GLY A 145 5.06 2.01 -20.94
CA GLY A 145 5.88 3.21 -21.01
C GLY A 145 5.60 4.23 -19.91
N TYR A 146 4.98 3.81 -18.77
CA TYR A 146 4.73 4.67 -17.60
C TYR A 146 5.68 4.40 -16.44
N ALA A 147 6.72 3.63 -16.66
CA ALA A 147 7.81 3.44 -15.71
C ALA A 147 9.14 3.35 -16.46
N TYR A 148 10.23 3.47 -15.73
CA TYR A 148 11.59 3.35 -16.25
C TYR A 148 12.51 2.70 -15.21
N VAL A 149 13.57 2.07 -15.71
CA VAL A 149 14.63 1.49 -14.87
C VAL A 149 15.74 2.53 -14.69
N SER A 150 16.17 2.73 -13.46
CA SER A 150 17.34 3.55 -13.11
C SER A 150 18.12 2.85 -12.00
N ASN A 151 19.40 2.63 -12.23
CA ASN A 151 20.35 1.98 -11.30
C ASN A 151 19.83 0.66 -10.68
N GLY A 152 19.03 -0.13 -11.44
CA GLY A 152 18.45 -1.40 -10.97
C GLY A 152 17.17 -1.26 -10.16
N SER A 153 16.70 -0.05 -9.89
CA SER A 153 15.37 0.24 -9.36
C SER A 153 14.41 0.59 -10.50
N VAL A 154 13.11 0.43 -10.26
CA VAL A 154 12.06 0.82 -11.22
C VAL A 154 11.22 1.92 -10.62
N TYR A 155 11.06 3.02 -11.36
CA TYR A 155 10.29 4.18 -10.95
C TYR A 155 9.10 4.41 -11.85
N PHE A 156 7.98 4.82 -11.27
CA PHE A 156 6.82 5.30 -12.02
C PHE A 156 7.11 6.71 -12.56
N ASP A 157 6.88 6.91 -13.86
CA ASP A 157 7.10 8.18 -14.56
C ASP A 157 5.83 9.02 -14.47
N VAL A 158 5.76 9.87 -13.44
CA VAL A 158 4.57 10.67 -13.14
C VAL A 158 4.30 11.69 -14.23
N GLU A 159 5.34 12.35 -14.75
CA GLU A 159 5.17 13.33 -15.83
C GLU A 159 4.65 12.67 -17.11
N ARG A 160 5.19 11.50 -17.48
CA ARG A 160 4.75 10.76 -18.65
C ARG A 160 3.29 10.34 -18.50
N TYR A 161 2.91 9.81 -17.34
CA TYR A 161 1.53 9.43 -17.06
C TYR A 161 0.58 10.63 -17.10
N ASN A 162 1.01 11.77 -16.54
CA ASN A 162 0.20 12.98 -16.48
C ASN A 162 -0.06 13.63 -17.85
N ARG A 163 0.76 13.33 -18.89
CA ARG A 163 0.50 13.77 -20.27
C ARG A 163 -0.68 13.06 -20.90
N ASP A 164 -0.88 11.79 -20.54
CA ASP A 164 -1.91 10.93 -21.14
C ASP A 164 -3.16 10.87 -20.26
N TYR A 165 -3.01 11.07 -18.94
CA TYR A 165 -4.04 10.99 -17.92
C TYR A 165 -3.86 12.10 -16.87
N ASP A 166 -4.90 12.41 -16.13
CA ASP A 166 -4.81 13.32 -14.99
C ASP A 166 -4.32 12.58 -13.73
N TYR A 167 -3.02 12.68 -13.43
CA TYR A 167 -2.43 12.01 -12.27
C TYR A 167 -3.05 12.46 -10.93
N GLY A 168 -3.46 13.71 -10.83
CA GLY A 168 -4.02 14.31 -9.62
C GLY A 168 -5.52 14.12 -9.42
N ILE A 169 -6.23 13.43 -10.32
CA ILE A 169 -7.70 13.40 -10.38
C ILE A 169 -8.37 13.01 -9.05
N LEU A 170 -7.85 12.05 -8.30
CA LEU A 170 -8.41 11.63 -7.01
C LEU A 170 -8.01 12.57 -5.88
N SER A 171 -6.74 12.98 -5.80
CA SER A 171 -6.25 13.87 -4.74
C SER A 171 -6.69 15.31 -4.94
N GLY A 172 -6.95 15.71 -6.17
CA GLY A 172 -7.23 17.09 -6.60
C GLY A 172 -6.00 17.99 -6.54
N ARG A 173 -4.81 17.42 -6.45
CA ARG A 173 -3.55 18.15 -6.51
C ARG A 173 -3.07 18.23 -7.95
N ARG A 174 -2.57 19.38 -8.32
CA ARG A 174 -1.89 19.55 -9.61
C ARG A 174 -0.43 19.11 -9.47
N LEU A 175 0.13 18.55 -10.54
CA LEU A 175 1.53 18.11 -10.53
C LEU A 175 2.48 19.25 -10.19
N ASP A 176 2.24 20.44 -10.74
CA ASP A 176 3.04 21.65 -10.45
C ASP A 176 3.08 21.98 -8.95
N ASP A 177 1.94 21.85 -8.25
CA ASP A 177 1.86 22.08 -6.81
C ASP A 177 2.61 21.02 -6.00
N MET A 178 2.67 19.80 -6.52
CA MET A 178 3.43 18.70 -5.91
C MET A 178 4.93 18.90 -6.06
N LEU A 179 5.39 19.41 -7.21
CA LEU A 179 6.82 19.70 -7.47
C LEU A 179 7.33 20.87 -6.62
N CYS A 180 6.51 21.89 -6.37
CA CYS A 180 6.87 23.04 -5.52
C CYS A 180 7.03 22.70 -4.03
N GLY A 181 6.50 21.57 -3.56
CA GLY A 181 6.48 21.17 -2.16
C GLY A 181 7.40 19.98 -1.82
N THR A 182 8.21 19.51 -2.76
CA THR A 182 9.11 18.38 -2.53
C THR A 182 10.23 18.77 -1.56
N ARG A 183 10.30 18.04 -0.43
CA ARG A 183 11.47 18.06 0.45
C ARG A 183 12.64 17.43 -0.31
N ASP A 184 13.86 17.96 -0.12
CA ASP A 184 15.07 17.22 -0.50
C ASP A 184 15.12 15.95 0.36
N LEU A 185 14.69 14.84 -0.25
CA LEU A 185 14.80 13.50 0.34
C LEU A 185 16.02 12.81 -0.24
N ASP A 186 16.72 12.06 0.59
CA ASP A 186 17.85 11.23 0.15
C ASP A 186 17.36 10.22 -0.91
N GLY A 187 18.20 9.93 -1.92
CA GLY A 187 17.85 8.97 -2.99
C GLY A 187 17.19 9.55 -4.24
N GLN A 188 17.09 10.87 -4.36
CA GLN A 188 16.49 11.50 -5.55
C GLN A 188 17.37 11.47 -6.80
N GLY A 189 18.67 11.11 -6.67
CA GLY A 189 19.62 11.11 -7.79
C GLY A 189 19.27 10.14 -8.93
N ASP A 190 18.49 9.10 -8.65
CA ASP A 190 18.08 8.10 -9.63
C ASP A 190 16.76 8.43 -10.34
N LYS A 191 16.01 9.43 -9.85
CA LYS A 191 14.72 9.84 -10.40
C LYS A 191 14.88 10.88 -11.50
N ARG A 192 14.01 10.80 -12.51
CA ARG A 192 13.92 11.83 -13.57
C ARG A 192 13.16 13.07 -13.09
N CYS A 193 12.16 12.85 -12.24
CA CYS A 193 11.32 13.90 -11.66
C CYS A 193 11.16 13.63 -10.15
N PRO A 194 11.21 14.67 -9.29
CA PRO A 194 11.00 14.50 -7.85
C PRO A 194 9.67 13.87 -7.47
N ALA A 195 8.65 13.99 -8.33
CA ALA A 195 7.33 13.38 -8.12
C ALA A 195 7.30 11.86 -8.42
N ASP A 196 8.31 11.32 -9.12
CA ASP A 196 8.40 9.90 -9.41
C ASP A 196 8.58 9.11 -8.12
N PHE A 197 8.05 7.88 -8.11
CA PHE A 197 8.14 7.02 -6.95
C PHE A 197 8.53 5.59 -7.33
N ALA A 198 9.18 4.90 -6.40
CA ALA A 198 9.66 3.56 -6.65
C ALA A 198 8.52 2.53 -6.72
N LEU A 199 8.54 1.71 -7.76
CA LEU A 199 7.73 0.50 -7.91
C LEU A 199 8.50 -0.75 -7.46
N TRP A 200 9.81 -0.78 -7.76
CA TRP A 200 10.76 -1.79 -7.32
C TRP A 200 12.05 -1.12 -6.90
N LYS A 201 12.58 -1.50 -5.74
CA LYS A 201 13.83 -0.95 -5.20
C LYS A 201 14.91 -2.00 -5.27
N LYS A 202 16.07 -1.63 -5.82
CA LYS A 202 17.28 -2.44 -5.72
C LYS A 202 17.71 -2.55 -4.27
N ALA A 203 17.91 -3.77 -3.78
CA ALA A 203 18.39 -4.00 -2.43
C ALA A 203 19.90 -3.72 -2.31
N SER A 204 20.31 -3.19 -1.14
CA SER A 204 21.72 -3.19 -0.77
C SER A 204 22.18 -4.61 -0.41
N PRO A 205 23.49 -4.89 -0.39
CA PRO A 205 23.99 -6.21 0.00
C PRO A 205 23.54 -6.66 1.40
N GLU A 206 23.33 -5.71 2.30
CA GLU A 206 22.92 -5.93 3.68
C GLU A 206 21.42 -6.18 3.85
N HIS A 207 20.63 -5.85 2.82
CA HIS A 207 19.18 -6.00 2.88
C HIS A 207 18.77 -7.47 2.77
N ILE A 208 18.24 -8.03 3.86
CA ILE A 208 17.93 -9.46 3.97
C ILE A 208 16.70 -9.83 3.15
N MET A 209 15.62 -9.05 3.26
CA MET A 209 14.34 -9.31 2.58
C MET A 209 14.38 -8.80 1.14
N ARG A 210 14.98 -9.57 0.26
CA ARG A 210 15.12 -9.26 -1.17
C ARG A 210 14.81 -10.48 -2.03
N TRP A 211 14.33 -10.23 -3.21
CA TRP A 211 13.95 -11.25 -4.18
C TRP A 211 14.56 -10.95 -5.55
N PRO A 212 14.89 -11.99 -6.34
CA PRO A 212 15.35 -11.79 -7.70
C PRO A 212 14.23 -11.20 -8.57
N SER A 213 14.59 -10.25 -9.41
CA SER A 213 13.70 -9.66 -10.41
C SER A 213 14.44 -9.45 -11.73
N PRO A 214 13.74 -9.14 -12.84
CA PRO A 214 14.38 -8.82 -14.11
C PRO A 214 15.33 -7.61 -14.06
N TRP A 215 15.22 -6.75 -13.06
CA TRP A 215 15.95 -5.48 -12.96
C TRP A 215 17.11 -5.57 -11.95
N SER A 216 16.90 -6.21 -10.85
CA SER A 216 17.89 -6.45 -9.78
C SER A 216 17.32 -7.34 -8.70
N ASP A 217 18.20 -7.88 -7.82
CA ASP A 217 17.75 -8.33 -6.50
C ASP A 217 17.23 -7.12 -5.72
N GLY A 218 16.02 -7.22 -5.20
CA GLY A 218 15.34 -6.07 -4.60
C GLY A 218 14.03 -6.42 -3.91
N PHE A 219 13.23 -5.41 -3.69
CA PHE A 219 11.94 -5.51 -3.01
C PHE A 219 10.94 -4.50 -3.59
N PRO A 220 9.61 -4.72 -3.42
CA PRO A 220 8.60 -3.81 -3.93
C PRO A 220 8.66 -2.44 -3.24
N GLY A 221 8.39 -1.38 -3.98
CA GLY A 221 8.06 -0.09 -3.40
C GLY A 221 6.71 -0.18 -2.66
N TRP A 222 6.59 0.52 -1.54
CA TRP A 222 5.40 0.44 -0.67
C TRP A 222 4.07 0.75 -1.36
N HIS A 223 4.06 1.49 -2.47
CA HIS A 223 2.87 1.70 -3.29
C HIS A 223 2.38 0.41 -3.97
N MET A 224 3.27 -0.54 -4.25
CA MET A 224 2.92 -1.78 -4.92
C MET A 224 2.18 -2.77 -4.03
N GLU A 225 2.39 -2.68 -2.73
CA GLU A 225 1.79 -3.58 -1.75
C GLU A 225 0.26 -3.46 -1.67
N CYS A 226 -0.26 -2.28 -2.01
CA CYS A 226 -1.70 -2.00 -2.01
C CYS A 226 -2.30 -2.00 -3.42
N SER A 227 -1.52 -2.30 -4.48
CA SER A 227 -1.96 -2.29 -5.87
C SER A 227 -2.22 -3.69 -6.38
#